data_93ecab5cd3680b40a3ded17bd607a130
#
_entry.id   93ecab5cd3680b40a3ded17bd607a130
#
_cell.length_a   1.000
_cell.length_b   1.000
_cell.length_c   1.000
_cell.angle_alpha   90.00
_cell.angle_beta   90.00
_cell.angle_gamma   90.00
#
_symmetry.space_group_name_H-M   'P 1'
#
loop_
_entity.id
_entity.type
_entity.pdbx_description
1 polymer ?
#
loop_
_entity_poly.entity_id
_entity_poly.type
_entity_poly.pdbx_seq_one_letter_code
_entity_poly.pdbx_strand_id
1 'polypeptide(L)'
;MNSYPNSITISIHQNKFEQSKYYGTQVFYSVNDADSVKLAESIRASVVKDLQPNNKRETKPATESIYVLNHAQYTAVLVECGFVSNAEELANLKDTAYQKKLAYGIFPAF
;
A
#
# COMPACT_ATOMS: atom_id res chain seq x y z
N MET A 1 2.64 -13.51 11.58
CA MET A 1 2.17 -13.58 10.18
C MET A 1 2.12 -15.02 9.70
N ASN A 2 3.25 -15.72 9.59
CA ASN A 2 3.28 -17.10 9.06
C ASN A 2 2.75 -18.16 10.02
N SER A 3 2.58 -17.84 11.29
CA SER A 3 2.05 -18.77 12.28
C SER A 3 0.53 -18.90 12.25
N TYR A 4 -0.16 -18.15 11.41
CA TYR A 4 -1.62 -18.20 11.25
C TYR A 4 -1.97 -18.62 9.84
N PRO A 5 -2.24 -19.92 9.58
CA PRO A 5 -2.61 -20.37 8.24
C PRO A 5 -3.82 -19.64 7.67
N ASN A 6 -3.77 -19.34 6.38
CA ASN A 6 -4.82 -18.60 5.68
C ASN A 6 -5.01 -17.15 6.17
N SER A 7 -4.07 -16.62 6.93
CA SER A 7 -4.12 -15.21 7.35
C SER A 7 -3.86 -14.28 6.17
N ILE A 8 -4.39 -13.07 6.29
CA ILE A 8 -4.10 -11.97 5.36
C ILE A 8 -3.36 -10.89 6.15
N THR A 9 -2.21 -10.48 5.65
CA THR A 9 -1.42 -9.43 6.30
C THR A 9 -1.42 -8.19 5.42
N ILE A 10 -1.83 -7.06 6.00
CA ILE A 10 -1.71 -5.76 5.37
C ILE A 10 -0.83 -4.89 6.26
N SER A 11 0.35 -4.54 5.74
CA SER A 11 1.28 -3.65 6.43
C SER A 11 1.11 -2.25 5.86
N ILE A 12 0.96 -1.25 6.73
CA ILE A 12 0.68 0.13 6.33
C ILE A 12 1.83 1.01 6.77
N HIS A 13 2.41 1.74 5.81
CA HIS A 13 3.57 2.59 6.04
C HIS A 13 3.40 3.94 5.38
N GLN A 14 4.19 4.93 5.83
CA GLN A 14 4.38 6.19 5.14
C GLN A 14 5.81 6.20 4.60
N ASN A 15 5.95 6.54 3.33
CA ASN A 15 7.25 6.50 2.68
C ASN A 15 7.95 7.86 2.75
N LYS A 16 9.28 7.84 2.67
CA LYS A 16 10.11 9.04 2.57
C LYS A 16 11.09 8.84 1.43
N PHE A 17 11.17 9.84 0.55
CA PHE A 17 12.12 9.86 -0.54
C PHE A 17 12.78 11.23 -0.59
N GLU A 18 14.05 11.32 -0.99
CA GLU A 18 14.79 12.58 -1.01
C GLU A 18 14.19 13.62 -1.93
N GLN A 19 13.56 13.19 -3.02
CA GLN A 19 12.96 14.11 -3.99
C GLN A 19 11.50 14.33 -3.68
N SER A 20 11.12 15.59 -3.43
CA SER A 20 9.77 15.97 -3.08
C SER A 20 8.74 15.78 -4.21
N LYS A 21 9.18 15.51 -5.43
CA LYS A 21 8.30 15.26 -6.57
C LYS A 21 7.55 13.91 -6.48
N TYR A 22 8.02 13.00 -5.65
CA TYR A 22 7.36 11.69 -5.52
C TYR A 22 6.10 11.81 -4.68
N TYR A 23 5.02 11.23 -5.17
CA TYR A 23 3.72 11.26 -4.52
C TYR A 23 2.91 10.02 -4.90
N GLY A 24 1.80 9.79 -4.16
CA GLY A 24 0.85 8.74 -4.43
C GLY A 24 1.10 7.47 -3.63
N THR A 25 0.02 6.73 -3.39
CA THR A 25 0.07 5.44 -2.71
C THR A 25 0.75 4.41 -3.61
N GLN A 26 1.64 3.62 -3.02
CA GLN A 26 2.30 2.50 -3.69
C GLN A 26 1.98 1.22 -2.95
N VAL A 27 1.56 0.18 -3.66
CA VAL A 27 1.22 -1.11 -3.07
C VAL A 27 2.21 -2.17 -3.55
N PHE A 28 2.84 -2.86 -2.61
CA PHE A 28 3.72 -4.00 -2.86
C PHE A 28 3.00 -5.29 -2.48
N TYR A 29 3.30 -6.38 -3.17
CA TYR A 29 2.70 -7.69 -2.90
C TYR A 29 3.75 -8.77 -2.74
N SER A 30 3.43 -9.79 -1.92
CA SER A 30 4.26 -10.98 -1.80
C SER A 30 4.17 -11.80 -3.07
N VAL A 31 5.31 -12.26 -3.57
CA VAL A 31 5.37 -13.12 -4.77
C VAL A 31 5.12 -14.59 -4.43
N ASN A 32 5.03 -14.92 -3.15
CA ASN A 32 4.88 -16.31 -2.69
C ASN A 32 3.43 -16.79 -2.70
N ASP A 33 2.48 -15.88 -2.91
CA ASP A 33 1.04 -16.18 -2.87
C ASP A 33 0.34 -15.40 -3.98
N ALA A 34 -0.34 -16.13 -4.87
CA ALA A 34 -1.01 -15.53 -6.04
C ALA A 34 -2.13 -14.54 -5.65
N ASP A 35 -2.79 -14.75 -4.50
CA ASP A 35 -3.85 -13.86 -4.04
C ASP A 35 -3.32 -12.50 -3.58
N SER A 36 -2.03 -12.41 -3.25
CA SER A 36 -1.42 -11.15 -2.86
C SER A 36 -1.48 -10.10 -3.98
N VAL A 37 -1.23 -10.50 -5.23
CA VAL A 37 -1.30 -9.58 -6.36
C VAL A 37 -2.72 -9.11 -6.61
N LYS A 38 -3.71 -9.97 -6.43
CA LYS A 38 -5.12 -9.62 -6.58
C LYS A 38 -5.55 -8.61 -5.53
N LEU A 39 -5.15 -8.84 -4.27
CA LEU A 39 -5.44 -7.90 -3.18
C LEU A 39 -4.77 -6.56 -3.42
N ALA A 40 -3.50 -6.57 -3.81
CA ALA A 40 -2.76 -5.33 -4.10
C ALA A 40 -3.44 -4.51 -5.20
N GLU A 41 -3.87 -5.15 -6.28
CA GLU A 41 -4.57 -4.48 -7.37
C GLU A 41 -5.91 -3.90 -6.93
N SER A 42 -6.67 -4.61 -6.10
CA SER A 42 -7.93 -4.12 -5.56
C SER A 42 -7.71 -2.87 -4.70
N ILE A 43 -6.71 -2.89 -3.83
CA ILE A 43 -6.38 -1.74 -2.98
C ILE A 43 -5.97 -0.55 -3.84
N ARG A 44 -5.06 -0.77 -4.80
CA ARG A 44 -4.59 0.30 -5.69
C ARG A 44 -5.75 0.94 -6.44
N ALA A 45 -6.59 0.12 -7.07
CA ALA A 45 -7.70 0.60 -7.87
C ALA A 45 -8.70 1.41 -7.02
N SER A 46 -9.00 0.94 -5.81
CA SER A 46 -9.90 1.63 -4.89
C SER A 46 -9.35 2.99 -4.46
N VAL A 47 -8.07 3.05 -4.05
CA VAL A 47 -7.44 4.29 -3.61
C VAL A 47 -7.32 5.30 -4.75
N VAL A 48 -6.93 4.85 -5.93
CA VAL A 48 -6.81 5.73 -7.10
C VAL A 48 -8.18 6.31 -7.47
N LYS A 49 -9.21 5.47 -7.54
CA LYS A 49 -10.55 5.90 -7.91
C LYS A 49 -11.11 6.93 -6.93
N ASP A 50 -10.97 6.67 -5.64
CA ASP A 50 -11.68 7.43 -4.61
C ASP A 50 -10.91 8.65 -4.10
N LEU A 51 -9.56 8.62 -4.11
CA LEU A 51 -8.74 9.67 -3.53
C LEU A 51 -7.67 10.25 -4.45
N GLN A 52 -7.10 9.44 -5.32
CA GLN A 52 -5.88 9.80 -6.04
C GLN A 52 -6.02 9.56 -7.56
N PRO A 53 -6.95 10.24 -8.23
CA PRO A 53 -7.22 9.97 -9.65
C PRO A 53 -6.01 10.24 -10.56
N ASN A 54 -5.04 11.02 -10.10
CA ASN A 54 -3.82 11.31 -10.85
C ASN A 54 -2.66 10.36 -10.53
N ASN A 55 -2.86 9.42 -9.61
CA ASN A 55 -1.84 8.45 -9.26
C ASN A 55 -1.77 7.36 -10.34
N LYS A 56 -0.62 7.25 -10.97
CA LYS A 56 -0.37 6.28 -12.04
C LYS A 56 0.55 5.15 -11.61
N ARG A 57 0.83 5.03 -10.30
CA ARG A 57 1.69 3.97 -9.79
C ARG A 57 0.99 2.63 -9.91
N GLU A 58 1.71 1.65 -10.45
CA GLU A 58 1.25 0.27 -10.53
C GLU A 58 1.69 -0.49 -9.27
N THR A 59 1.03 -1.61 -8.99
CA THR A 59 1.49 -2.51 -7.94
C THR A 59 2.86 -3.11 -8.31
N LYS A 60 3.68 -3.40 -7.29
CA LYS A 60 5.03 -3.94 -7.51
C LYS A 60 5.25 -5.19 -6.68
N PRO A 61 5.98 -6.18 -7.24
CA PRO A 61 6.40 -7.34 -6.46
C PRO A 61 7.39 -6.92 -5.38
N ALA A 62 7.28 -7.51 -4.20
CA ALA A 62 8.23 -7.29 -3.12
C ALA A 62 9.55 -7.95 -3.46
N THR A 63 10.64 -7.20 -3.28
CA THR A 63 12.00 -7.72 -3.41
C THR A 63 12.53 -8.13 -2.04
N GLU A 64 13.77 -8.63 -2.00
CA GLU A 64 14.43 -9.00 -0.75
C GLU A 64 14.53 -7.83 0.24
N SER A 65 14.51 -6.59 -0.25
CA SER A 65 14.54 -5.41 0.62
C SER A 65 13.28 -5.26 1.48
N ILE A 66 12.18 -5.92 1.12
CA ILE A 66 10.96 -5.96 1.92
C ILE A 66 10.84 -7.35 2.53
N TYR A 67 11.59 -7.57 3.61
CA TYR A 67 11.75 -8.88 4.24
C TYR A 67 10.41 -9.53 4.60
N VAL A 68 9.50 -8.79 5.21
CA VAL A 68 8.21 -9.32 5.66
C VAL A 68 7.43 -9.93 4.51
N LEU A 69 7.35 -9.24 3.37
CA LEU A 69 6.62 -9.73 2.20
C LEU A 69 7.40 -10.83 1.47
N ASN A 70 8.71 -10.68 1.39
CA ASN A 70 9.56 -11.64 0.69
C ASN A 70 9.52 -13.03 1.33
N HIS A 71 9.34 -13.07 2.66
CA HIS A 71 9.29 -14.30 3.43
C HIS A 71 7.87 -14.72 3.83
N ALA A 72 6.84 -14.00 3.41
CA ALA A 72 5.45 -14.34 3.74
C ALA A 72 5.04 -15.64 3.03
N GLN A 73 4.35 -16.52 3.76
CA GLN A 73 3.82 -17.78 3.23
C GLN A 73 2.36 -17.67 2.79
N TYR A 74 1.65 -16.65 3.27
CA TYR A 74 0.24 -16.43 2.99
C TYR A 74 0.06 -15.06 2.33
N THR A 75 -1.18 -14.71 2.00
CA THR A 75 -1.49 -13.45 1.34
C THR A 75 -0.96 -12.26 2.15
N ALA A 76 -0.12 -11.44 1.53
CA ALA A 76 0.50 -10.31 2.21
C ALA A 76 0.75 -9.16 1.23
N VAL A 77 0.40 -7.95 1.66
CA VAL A 77 0.66 -6.71 0.93
C VAL A 77 1.21 -5.65 1.88
N LEU A 78 1.94 -4.69 1.31
CA LEU A 78 2.43 -3.52 2.03
C LEU A 78 1.96 -2.27 1.28
N VAL A 79 1.24 -1.41 1.99
CA VAL A 79 0.69 -0.17 1.44
C VAL A 79 1.53 1.00 1.94
N GLU A 80 2.26 1.63 1.02
CA GLU A 80 2.93 2.91 1.28
C GLU A 80 1.93 4.02 0.99
N CYS A 81 1.39 4.64 2.05
CA CYS A 81 0.26 5.56 1.92
C CYS A 81 0.59 6.85 1.17
N GLY A 82 1.85 7.26 1.17
CA GLY A 82 2.31 8.47 0.51
C GLY A 82 3.73 8.80 0.93
N PHE A 83 4.26 9.86 0.35
CA PHE A 83 5.65 10.28 0.58
C PHE A 83 5.67 11.51 1.48
N VAL A 84 6.12 11.36 2.72
CA VAL A 84 6.18 12.46 3.69
C VAL A 84 7.17 13.57 3.28
N SER A 85 8.05 13.28 2.33
CA SER A 85 8.96 14.27 1.75
C SER A 85 8.25 15.24 0.78
N ASN A 86 7.03 14.93 0.35
CA ASN A 86 6.20 15.79 -0.48
C ASN A 86 5.27 16.58 0.45
N ALA A 87 5.31 17.92 0.39
CA ALA A 87 4.57 18.77 1.33
C ALA A 87 3.06 18.57 1.25
N GLU A 88 2.51 18.40 0.05
CA GLU A 88 1.07 18.18 -0.14
C GLU A 88 0.67 16.81 0.42
N GLU A 89 1.45 15.76 0.16
CA GLU A 89 1.23 14.43 0.71
C GLU A 89 1.30 14.42 2.24
N LEU A 90 2.29 15.11 2.80
CA LEU A 90 2.43 15.21 4.25
C LEU A 90 1.22 15.89 4.87
N ALA A 91 0.74 16.98 4.28
CA ALA A 91 -0.46 17.66 4.76
C ALA A 91 -1.68 16.74 4.73
N ASN A 92 -1.86 15.97 3.64
CA ASN A 92 -2.95 15.01 3.50
C ASN A 92 -2.85 13.89 4.54
N LEU A 93 -1.65 13.35 4.74
CA LEU A 93 -1.43 12.25 5.69
C LEU A 93 -1.66 12.66 7.15
N LYS A 94 -1.57 13.95 7.45
CA LYS A 94 -1.90 14.50 8.77
C LYS A 94 -3.39 14.81 8.93
N ASP A 95 -4.15 14.88 7.84
CA ASP A 95 -5.57 15.20 7.86
C ASP A 95 -6.38 13.97 8.23
N THR A 96 -7.17 14.06 9.30
CA THR A 96 -7.99 12.97 9.78
C THR A 96 -9.03 12.52 8.74
N ALA A 97 -9.63 13.45 8.01
CA ALA A 97 -10.61 13.12 6.97
C ALA A 97 -9.96 12.33 5.84
N TYR A 98 -8.75 12.70 5.43
CA TYR A 98 -8.00 12.00 4.41
C TYR A 98 -7.62 10.59 4.89
N GLN A 99 -7.16 10.47 6.14
CA GLN A 99 -6.83 9.17 6.75
C GLN A 99 -8.01 8.22 6.72
N LYS A 100 -9.20 8.70 7.05
CA LYS A 100 -10.43 7.89 7.02
C LYS A 100 -10.78 7.43 5.60
N LYS A 101 -10.68 8.31 4.62
CA LYS A 101 -10.93 7.97 3.22
C LYS A 101 -9.94 6.93 2.72
N LEU A 102 -8.67 7.06 3.09
CA LEU A 102 -7.63 6.11 2.73
C LEU A 102 -7.90 4.73 3.34
N ALA A 103 -8.31 4.69 4.61
CA ALA A 103 -8.68 3.45 5.28
C ALA A 103 -9.86 2.77 4.59
N TYR A 104 -10.88 3.51 4.19
CA TYR A 104 -12.00 2.97 3.42
C TYR A 104 -11.58 2.45 2.05
N GLY A 105 -10.59 3.08 1.42
CA GLY A 105 -10.04 2.60 0.16
C GLY A 105 -9.30 1.28 0.31
N ILE A 106 -8.63 1.08 1.44
CA ILE A 106 -7.84 -0.14 1.70
C ILE A 106 -8.75 -1.30 2.13
N PHE A 107 -9.56 -1.12 3.14
CA PHE A 107 -10.33 -2.21 3.74
C PHE A 107 -11.51 -2.71 2.89
N PRO A 108 -12.31 -1.87 2.24
CA PRO A 108 -13.34 -2.38 1.34
C PRO A 108 -12.81 -3.13 0.11
N ALA A 109 -11.51 -3.01 -0.19
CA ALA A 109 -10.89 -3.76 -1.28
C ALA A 109 -10.82 -5.27 -1.04
N PHE A 110 -11.03 -5.69 0.20
CA PHE A 110 -11.18 -7.10 0.49
C PHE A 110 -12.45 -7.63 -0.15
#